data_b0c18e93f5d2d87ffeddc4388bf7ff0e
#
_entry.id   b0c18e93f5d2d87ffeddc4388bf7ff0e
#
_cell.length_a   1.000
_cell.length_b   1.000
_cell.length_c   1.000
_cell.angle_alpha   90.00
_cell.angle_beta   90.00
_cell.angle_gamma   90.00
#
_symmetry.space_group_name_H-M   'P 1'
#
loop_
_entity.id
_entity.type
_entity.pdbx_description
1 polymer ?
#
loop_
_entity_poly.entity_id
_entity_poly.type
_entity_poly.pdbx_seq_one_letter_code
_entity_poly.pdbx_strand_id
1 'polypeptide(L)'
;MNTITTSMPRLATRALKQTTPCRRCIRMTLSQRNQPTKPSPINPQHPTSRHLHATARPLAAPKSKDRGPPSKEDTQTDFNALDVLANTPPPTTAVDVCLADGFALNSGLRITGAGALLVGGEAFKWRPWVRAGRKEGTLGAGAAGDDDKGVASPGGKLLNAKGQWECDRMAWGALEVVWPKPDLLILGTGPGIAPLSPATRRDLTELGIRVEVQDTRNAAAQYNMLATERGLQQVAAALVPLGWKEGS
;
A
#
# COMPACT_ATOMS: atom_id res chain seq x y z
N MET A 1 5.78 53.93 -49.86
CA MET A 1 4.59 53.31 -50.46
C MET A 1 4.93 51.90 -50.87
N ASN A 2 4.73 50.92 -49.99
CA ASN A 2 4.82 49.48 -50.31
C ASN A 2 3.71 48.78 -49.52
N THR A 3 2.67 48.41 -50.27
CA THR A 3 1.55 47.65 -49.79
C THR A 3 1.92 46.18 -49.73
N ILE A 4 1.89 45.55 -48.54
CA ILE A 4 2.07 44.13 -48.37
C ILE A 4 0.67 43.49 -48.29
N THR A 5 0.37 42.69 -49.30
CA THR A 5 -0.87 41.95 -49.42
C THR A 5 -0.71 40.63 -48.59
N THR A 6 -1.55 40.50 -47.56
CA THR A 6 -1.60 39.29 -46.72
C THR A 6 -2.59 38.30 -47.31
N SER A 7 -2.12 37.16 -47.78
CA SER A 7 -2.89 36.04 -48.25
C SER A 7 -3.27 35.11 -47.08
N MET A 8 -4.56 34.91 -46.87
CA MET A 8 -5.10 33.89 -45.95
C MET A 8 -5.22 32.52 -46.62
N PRO A 9 -4.80 31.42 -45.96
CA PRO A 9 -5.10 30.09 -46.46
C PRO A 9 -6.49 29.63 -46.01
N ARG A 10 -7.18 28.98 -46.96
CA ARG A 10 -8.51 28.41 -46.84
C ARG A 10 -8.55 27.25 -45.84
N LEU A 11 -9.55 27.24 -44.96
CA LEU A 11 -9.95 26.13 -44.13
C LEU A 11 -10.47 24.96 -44.95
N ALA A 12 -9.79 23.83 -44.89
CA ALA A 12 -10.27 22.54 -45.43
C ALA A 12 -11.13 21.86 -44.36
N THR A 13 -12.40 21.81 -44.59
CA THR A 13 -13.39 21.00 -43.87
C THR A 13 -13.16 19.53 -44.08
N ARG A 14 -12.65 18.83 -43.08
CA ARG A 14 -12.47 17.39 -43.11
C ARG A 14 -13.70 16.71 -42.49
N ALA A 15 -14.45 16.00 -43.36
CA ALA A 15 -15.64 15.24 -43.02
C ALA A 15 -15.38 14.21 -41.89
N LEU A 16 -16.20 14.23 -40.84
CA LEU A 16 -16.27 13.17 -39.85
C LEU A 16 -16.87 11.90 -40.49
N LYS A 17 -16.08 10.84 -40.58
CA LYS A 17 -16.61 9.49 -40.77
C LYS A 17 -17.13 8.97 -39.45
N GLN A 18 -18.44 8.85 -39.36
CA GLN A 18 -19.13 8.14 -38.30
C GLN A 18 -18.85 6.64 -38.44
N THR A 19 -18.16 6.08 -37.44
CA THR A 19 -18.03 4.63 -37.26
C THR A 19 -19.16 4.15 -36.38
N THR A 20 -20.04 3.35 -36.95
CA THR A 20 -21.14 2.66 -36.27
C THR A 20 -20.60 1.63 -35.24
N PRO A 21 -21.19 1.54 -34.05
CA PRO A 21 -20.81 0.50 -33.08
C PRO A 21 -21.46 -0.83 -33.45
N CYS A 22 -20.64 -1.86 -33.58
CA CYS A 22 -21.05 -3.24 -33.74
C CYS A 22 -21.73 -3.76 -32.47
N ARG A 23 -23.06 -3.83 -32.50
CA ARG A 23 -23.85 -4.54 -31.49
C ARG A 23 -23.74 -6.03 -31.72
N ARG A 24 -22.92 -6.72 -30.98
CA ARG A 24 -22.99 -8.17 -30.81
C ARG A 24 -23.39 -8.49 -29.40
N CYS A 25 -24.66 -8.32 -29.10
CA CYS A 25 -25.30 -8.87 -27.92
C CYS A 25 -25.34 -10.38 -28.05
N ILE A 26 -24.55 -11.08 -27.26
CA ILE A 26 -24.71 -12.51 -27.03
C ILE A 26 -25.86 -12.66 -26.04
N ARG A 27 -27.03 -13.02 -26.59
CA ARG A 27 -28.23 -13.37 -25.85
C ARG A 27 -28.09 -14.84 -25.40
N MET A 28 -27.72 -15.06 -24.13
CA MET A 28 -27.85 -16.39 -23.53
C MET A 28 -29.33 -16.67 -23.28
N THR A 29 -29.93 -17.46 -24.13
CA THR A 29 -31.26 -18.03 -23.92
C THR A 29 -31.11 -19.27 -23.03
N LEU A 30 -31.59 -19.18 -21.81
CA LEU A 30 -31.90 -20.37 -21.00
C LEU A 30 -33.09 -21.10 -21.64
N SER A 31 -32.82 -22.19 -22.32
CA SER A 31 -33.84 -23.14 -22.75
C SER A 31 -34.05 -24.16 -21.65
N GLN A 32 -35.04 -23.91 -20.80
CA GLN A 32 -35.63 -24.98 -19.95
C GLN A 32 -36.53 -25.82 -20.85
N ARG A 33 -36.07 -26.98 -21.23
CA ARG A 33 -36.87 -28.00 -21.90
C ARG A 33 -37.35 -28.98 -20.86
N ASN A 34 -38.53 -28.73 -20.27
CA ASN A 34 -39.30 -29.73 -19.52
C ASN A 34 -39.82 -30.75 -20.52
N GLN A 35 -39.29 -31.93 -20.49
CA GLN A 35 -39.95 -33.11 -21.10
C GLN A 35 -40.52 -33.96 -19.98
N PRO A 36 -41.79 -34.36 -20.10
CA PRO A 36 -42.40 -35.32 -19.17
C PRO A 36 -41.88 -36.72 -19.50
N THR A 37 -41.11 -37.29 -18.61
CA THR A 37 -40.71 -38.69 -18.66
C THR A 37 -41.86 -39.56 -18.18
N LYS A 38 -42.29 -40.48 -19.05
CA LYS A 38 -43.26 -41.54 -18.70
C LYS A 38 -42.74 -42.41 -17.57
N PRO A 39 -43.58 -42.85 -16.64
CA PRO A 39 -43.18 -43.77 -15.58
C PRO A 39 -42.92 -45.16 -16.16
N SER A 40 -41.72 -45.67 -15.98
CA SER A 40 -41.36 -47.07 -16.21
C SER A 40 -41.93 -47.96 -15.07
N PRO A 41 -42.33 -49.22 -15.37
CA PRO A 41 -42.90 -50.09 -14.37
C PRO A 41 -41.89 -50.47 -13.29
N ILE A 42 -42.31 -50.29 -12.05
CA ILE A 42 -41.55 -50.59 -10.83
C ILE A 42 -41.47 -52.11 -10.69
N ASN A 43 -40.28 -52.64 -10.84
CA ASN A 43 -39.97 -54.02 -10.48
C ASN A 43 -39.71 -54.09 -8.95
N PRO A 44 -40.45 -54.85 -8.16
CA PRO A 44 -40.22 -54.93 -6.72
C PRO A 44 -39.02 -55.85 -6.46
N GLN A 45 -37.83 -55.28 -6.47
CA GLN A 45 -36.67 -55.98 -5.94
C GLN A 45 -36.43 -55.52 -4.51
N HIS A 46 -36.30 -56.48 -3.64
CA HIS A 46 -36.10 -56.47 -2.22
C HIS A 46 -35.26 -55.30 -1.67
N PRO A 47 -35.69 -54.68 -0.57
CA PRO A 47 -34.84 -53.69 0.12
C PRO A 47 -33.66 -54.44 0.76
N THR A 48 -32.49 -54.41 0.15
CA THR A 48 -31.27 -54.68 0.87
C THR A 48 -31.08 -53.60 1.91
N SER A 49 -31.52 -53.87 3.10
CA SER A 49 -31.24 -53.08 4.29
C SER A 49 -29.71 -52.97 4.43
N ARG A 50 -29.16 -51.84 3.96
CA ARG A 50 -27.82 -51.46 4.33
C ARG A 50 -27.85 -51.03 5.78
N HIS A 51 -27.49 -51.94 6.67
CA HIS A 51 -27.18 -51.61 8.04
C HIS A 51 -26.01 -50.63 8.03
N LEU A 52 -26.31 -49.34 8.22
CA LEU A 52 -25.31 -48.36 8.59
C LEU A 52 -24.81 -48.76 9.97
N HIS A 53 -23.69 -49.45 10.01
CA HIS A 53 -22.95 -49.63 11.27
C HIS A 53 -22.55 -48.22 11.72
N ALA A 54 -23.34 -47.63 12.60
CA ALA A 54 -22.91 -46.53 13.40
C ALA A 54 -21.75 -47.03 14.26
N THR A 55 -20.53 -46.91 13.79
CA THR A 55 -19.35 -47.04 14.64
C THR A 55 -19.55 -46.04 15.77
N ALA A 56 -19.85 -46.56 16.95
CA ALA A 56 -19.88 -45.73 18.15
C ALA A 56 -18.53 -44.98 18.21
N ARG A 57 -18.57 -43.67 18.02
CA ARG A 57 -17.39 -42.84 18.27
C ARG A 57 -16.94 -43.18 19.68
N PRO A 58 -15.69 -43.64 19.88
CA PRO A 58 -15.17 -43.79 21.21
C PRO A 58 -15.38 -42.46 21.91
N LEU A 59 -16.20 -42.43 22.94
CA LEU A 59 -16.33 -41.27 23.82
C LEU A 59 -14.91 -40.94 24.26
N ALA A 60 -14.45 -39.72 23.90
CA ALA A 60 -13.17 -39.25 24.35
C ALA A 60 -13.09 -39.49 25.86
N ALA A 61 -12.00 -40.10 26.30
CA ALA A 61 -11.80 -40.37 27.72
C ALA A 61 -12.14 -39.10 28.50
N PRO A 62 -12.88 -39.21 29.62
CA PRO A 62 -13.22 -38.03 30.39
C PRO A 62 -11.94 -37.29 30.72
N LYS A 63 -11.89 -35.99 30.34
CA LYS A 63 -10.76 -35.15 30.67
C LYS A 63 -10.60 -35.16 32.16
N SER A 64 -9.45 -35.64 32.65
CA SER A 64 -9.10 -35.59 34.06
C SER A 64 -9.29 -34.16 34.57
N LYS A 65 -10.01 -33.99 35.65
CA LYS A 65 -10.15 -32.72 36.35
C LYS A 65 -8.99 -32.54 37.36
N ASP A 66 -8.14 -33.54 37.48
CA ASP A 66 -6.97 -33.48 38.33
C ASP A 66 -5.93 -32.55 37.63
N ARG A 67 -5.71 -31.44 38.23
CA ARG A 67 -4.71 -30.47 37.79
C ARG A 67 -3.33 -30.71 38.37
N GLY A 68 -3.15 -31.83 39.05
CA GLY A 68 -1.94 -32.08 39.81
C GLY A 68 -1.88 -31.24 41.09
N PRO A 69 -0.84 -31.45 41.91
CA PRO A 69 -0.61 -30.60 43.06
C PRO A 69 -0.37 -29.16 42.59
N PRO A 70 -0.82 -28.14 43.36
CA PRO A 70 -0.56 -26.73 43.03
C PRO A 70 0.94 -26.50 42.90
N SER A 71 1.36 -25.85 41.84
CA SER A 71 2.76 -25.49 41.61
C SER A 71 3.22 -24.65 42.79
N LYS A 72 4.38 -24.99 43.35
CA LYS A 72 5.08 -24.21 44.37
C LYS A 72 6.04 -23.22 43.77
N GLU A 73 6.15 -23.21 42.42
CA GLU A 73 6.95 -22.23 41.71
C GLU A 73 6.23 -20.87 41.74
N ASP A 74 6.99 -19.87 42.12
CA ASP A 74 6.55 -18.48 42.04
C ASP A 74 6.39 -18.14 40.54
N THR A 75 5.15 -18.24 40.05
CA THR A 75 4.84 -17.92 38.67
C THR A 75 5.05 -16.42 38.51
N GLN A 76 6.06 -16.05 37.75
CA GLN A 76 6.30 -14.67 37.39
C GLN A 76 5.05 -14.10 36.70
N THR A 77 4.26 -13.37 37.45
CA THR A 77 3.01 -12.75 37.00
C THR A 77 3.21 -11.36 36.44
N ASP A 78 4.38 -10.77 36.69
CA ASP A 78 4.71 -9.44 36.18
C ASP A 78 5.39 -9.51 34.83
N PHE A 79 4.58 -9.42 33.79
CA PHE A 79 5.08 -9.36 32.41
C PHE A 79 5.84 -8.06 32.11
N ASN A 80 5.63 -6.99 32.87
CA ASN A 80 6.37 -5.75 32.68
C ASN A 80 7.86 -5.93 33.02
N ALA A 81 8.18 -6.82 33.96
CA ALA A 81 9.58 -7.14 34.29
C ALA A 81 10.32 -7.88 33.14
N LEU A 82 9.56 -8.47 32.21
CA LEU A 82 10.11 -9.15 31.03
C LEU A 82 10.26 -8.21 29.82
N ASP A 83 9.67 -7.03 29.88
CA ASP A 83 9.78 -6.05 28.79
C ASP A 83 11.16 -5.37 28.84
N VAL A 84 12.06 -5.84 28.00
CA VAL A 84 13.43 -5.30 27.87
C VAL A 84 13.43 -3.84 27.38
N LEU A 85 12.38 -3.43 26.66
CA LEU A 85 12.25 -2.10 26.06
C LEU A 85 11.41 -1.13 26.90
N ALA A 86 10.85 -1.57 28.03
CA ALA A 86 9.95 -0.76 28.89
C ALA A 86 10.56 0.61 29.28
N ASN A 87 11.88 0.68 29.42
CA ASN A 87 12.58 1.91 29.82
C ASN A 87 13.17 2.67 28.60
N THR A 88 12.96 2.19 27.39
CA THR A 88 13.46 2.87 26.19
C THR A 88 12.43 3.89 25.71
N PRO A 89 12.73 5.19 25.74
CA PRO A 89 11.78 6.20 25.29
C PRO A 89 11.50 6.01 23.80
N PRO A 90 10.23 6.15 23.37
CA PRO A 90 9.91 6.07 21.94
C PRO A 90 10.64 7.18 21.18
N PRO A 91 11.10 6.91 19.94
CA PRO A 91 11.82 7.89 19.13
C PRO A 91 10.94 9.12 18.82
N THR A 92 11.55 10.30 18.77
CA THR A 92 10.85 11.56 18.46
C THR A 92 10.20 11.56 17.09
N THR A 93 10.74 10.78 16.15
CA THR A 93 10.23 10.60 14.79
C THR A 93 9.23 9.45 14.68
N ALA A 94 8.87 8.79 15.79
CA ALA A 94 7.83 7.76 15.77
C ALA A 94 6.53 8.34 15.19
N VAL A 95 5.88 7.57 14.32
CA VAL A 95 4.62 7.95 13.70
C VAL A 95 3.48 7.61 14.66
N ASP A 96 2.83 8.63 15.16
CA ASP A 96 1.70 8.50 16.08
C ASP A 96 0.39 8.24 15.32
N VAL A 97 0.14 9.04 14.27
CA VAL A 97 -1.08 8.92 13.46
C VAL A 97 -0.76 9.02 11.97
N CYS A 98 -1.29 8.07 11.19
CA CYS A 98 -1.33 8.14 9.74
C CYS A 98 -2.64 8.79 9.30
N LEU A 99 -2.57 10.01 8.75
CA LEU A 99 -3.70 10.77 8.24
C LEU A 99 -3.95 10.47 6.77
N ALA A 100 -5.10 10.92 6.25
CA ALA A 100 -5.39 10.80 4.83
C ALA A 100 -4.42 11.60 3.96
N ASP A 101 -4.02 12.79 4.41
CA ASP A 101 -3.18 13.75 3.69
C ASP A 101 -1.75 13.88 4.27
N GLY A 102 -1.40 13.07 5.29
CA GLY A 102 -0.09 13.19 5.91
C GLY A 102 0.09 12.38 7.18
N PHE A 103 0.91 12.90 8.11
CA PHE A 103 1.36 12.19 9.31
C PHE A 103 1.45 13.12 10.51
N ALA A 104 1.16 12.58 11.70
CA ALA A 104 1.50 13.20 12.97
C ALA A 104 2.57 12.35 13.66
N LEU A 105 3.64 12.99 14.12
CA LEU A 105 4.76 12.34 14.79
C LEU A 105 4.67 12.55 16.31
N ASN A 106 5.34 11.68 17.05
CA ASN A 106 5.43 11.73 18.50
C ASN A 106 6.04 13.06 19.02
N SER A 107 6.89 13.72 18.24
CA SER A 107 7.40 15.07 18.53
C SER A 107 6.34 16.17 18.46
N GLY A 108 5.10 15.87 18.09
CA GLY A 108 4.05 16.84 17.80
C GLY A 108 4.12 17.47 16.40
N LEU A 109 5.16 17.16 15.61
CA LEU A 109 5.27 17.62 14.23
C LEU A 109 4.16 17.00 13.38
N ARG A 110 3.45 17.85 12.61
CA ARG A 110 2.47 17.41 11.59
C ARG A 110 2.98 17.69 10.20
N ILE A 111 2.98 16.67 9.39
CA ILE A 111 3.28 16.74 7.95
C ILE A 111 1.96 16.64 7.21
N THR A 112 1.57 17.66 6.45
CA THR A 112 0.32 17.70 5.68
C THR A 112 0.61 17.94 4.21
N GLY A 113 -0.24 17.40 3.32
CA GLY A 113 -0.10 17.52 1.86
C GLY A 113 1.13 16.82 1.28
N ALA A 114 1.78 15.95 2.06
CA ALA A 114 2.99 15.28 1.65
C ALA A 114 3.14 13.91 2.34
N GLY A 115 3.96 13.06 1.76
CA GLY A 115 4.52 11.90 2.45
C GLY A 115 5.56 12.31 3.47
N ALA A 116 6.02 11.35 4.25
CA ALA A 116 7.08 11.52 5.23
C ALA A 116 8.28 10.66 4.85
N LEU A 117 9.47 11.26 4.86
CA LEU A 117 10.74 10.56 4.84
C LEU A 117 11.41 10.77 6.20
N LEU A 118 11.53 9.68 6.95
CA LEU A 118 12.11 9.64 8.30
C LEU A 118 13.48 8.99 8.20
N VAL A 119 14.54 9.72 8.55
CA VAL A 119 15.91 9.22 8.47
C VAL A 119 16.81 9.94 9.43
N GLY A 120 17.67 9.23 10.14
CA GLY A 120 18.65 9.80 11.06
C GLY A 120 18.06 10.56 12.25
N GLY A 121 16.78 10.33 12.57
CA GLY A 121 16.06 11.08 13.62
C GLY A 121 15.41 12.36 13.13
N GLU A 122 15.48 12.66 11.84
CA GLU A 122 14.87 13.82 11.20
C GLU A 122 13.67 13.40 10.34
N ALA A 123 12.71 14.32 10.20
CA ALA A 123 11.51 14.11 9.40
C ALA A 123 11.41 15.14 8.27
N PHE A 124 11.37 14.65 7.05
CA PHE A 124 11.31 15.46 5.84
C PHE A 124 9.93 15.31 5.18
N LYS A 125 9.43 16.41 4.62
CA LYS A 125 8.31 16.35 3.67
C LYS A 125 8.80 15.66 2.41
N TRP A 126 8.10 14.57 2.02
CA TRP A 126 8.50 13.74 0.90
C TRP A 126 7.39 13.67 -0.14
N ARG A 127 7.71 14.03 -1.38
CA ARG A 127 6.77 14.09 -2.49
C ARG A 127 7.28 13.29 -3.68
N PRO A 128 7.25 11.94 -3.63
CA PRO A 128 7.79 11.08 -4.70
C PRO A 128 7.03 11.20 -6.03
N TRP A 129 5.84 11.79 -6.02
CA TRP A 129 5.02 12.03 -7.21
C TRP A 129 5.39 13.32 -7.97
N VAL A 130 6.23 14.16 -7.43
CA VAL A 130 6.72 15.37 -8.12
C VAL A 130 7.80 14.97 -9.11
N ARG A 131 7.62 15.34 -10.38
CA ARG A 131 8.57 14.99 -11.44
C ARG A 131 9.82 15.86 -11.39
N ALA A 132 10.96 15.28 -11.83
CA ALA A 132 12.19 16.00 -12.06
C ALA A 132 11.97 17.18 -13.02
N GLY A 133 12.58 18.33 -12.71
CA GLY A 133 12.48 19.56 -13.53
C GLY A 133 11.46 20.59 -13.04
N ARG A 134 10.63 20.27 -12.06
CA ARG A 134 9.83 21.27 -11.36
C ARG A 134 10.76 22.06 -10.42
N LYS A 135 10.90 23.35 -10.64
CA LYS A 135 11.68 24.23 -9.78
C LYS A 135 10.85 24.55 -8.53
N GLU A 136 11.02 23.77 -7.48
CA GLU A 136 10.46 24.10 -6.17
C GLU A 136 11.13 25.37 -5.64
N GLY A 137 10.37 26.26 -5.03
CA GLY A 137 10.90 27.45 -4.38
C GLY A 137 11.30 28.61 -5.30
N THR A 138 10.93 28.62 -6.57
CA THR A 138 11.13 29.79 -7.42
C THR A 138 10.09 30.85 -7.05
N LEU A 139 10.53 31.92 -6.38
CA LEU A 139 9.72 33.12 -6.14
C LEU A 139 9.32 33.69 -7.51
N GLY A 140 8.02 33.58 -7.84
CA GLY A 140 7.45 34.10 -9.09
C GLY A 140 6.76 33.08 -9.99
N ALA A 141 6.84 31.81 -9.71
CA ALA A 141 6.06 30.79 -10.43
C ALA A 141 4.77 30.47 -9.69
N GLY A 142 3.80 31.36 -9.76
CA GLY A 142 2.48 31.15 -9.18
C GLY A 142 2.42 31.45 -7.68
N ALA A 143 1.28 31.98 -7.27
CA ALA A 143 1.00 32.32 -5.88
C ALA A 143 1.36 31.18 -4.91
N ALA A 144 1.73 31.55 -3.69
CA ALA A 144 2.09 30.70 -2.54
C ALA A 144 1.09 29.59 -2.13
N GLY A 145 0.28 29.12 -3.03
CA GLY A 145 -0.71 28.07 -2.86
C GLY A 145 -0.60 26.94 -3.88
N ASP A 146 0.31 27.05 -4.84
CA ASP A 146 0.40 26.08 -5.93
C ASP A 146 1.29 24.88 -5.57
N ASP A 147 2.20 25.04 -4.60
CA ASP A 147 3.01 23.94 -4.10
C ASP A 147 2.18 22.96 -3.23
N ASP A 148 1.16 23.46 -2.54
CA ASP A 148 0.20 22.61 -1.80
C ASP A 148 -0.87 21.99 -2.73
N LYS A 149 -1.14 22.60 -3.88
CA LYS A 149 -2.02 22.03 -4.92
C LYS A 149 -1.34 20.93 -5.76
N GLY A 150 -0.05 20.70 -5.56
CA GLY A 150 0.69 19.64 -6.23
C GLY A 150 0.18 18.21 -5.94
N VAL A 151 -0.71 18.05 -4.97
CA VAL A 151 -1.44 16.79 -4.72
C VAL A 151 -2.45 16.48 -5.85
N ALA A 152 -2.89 17.50 -6.58
CA ALA A 152 -3.90 17.39 -7.64
C ALA A 152 -3.34 17.49 -9.06
N SER A 153 -2.01 17.52 -9.25
CA SER A 153 -1.44 17.60 -10.60
C SER A 153 -1.51 16.24 -11.31
N PRO A 154 -2.10 16.15 -12.52
CA PRO A 154 -2.31 14.90 -13.26
C PRO A 154 -1.02 14.26 -13.80
N GLY A 155 0.10 14.50 -13.15
CA GLY A 155 1.41 14.01 -13.52
C GLY A 155 2.06 13.04 -12.54
N GLY A 156 1.57 12.98 -11.32
CA GLY A 156 2.18 12.24 -10.23
C GLY A 156 1.67 10.80 -10.10
N LYS A 157 2.00 9.95 -11.06
CA LYS A 157 1.70 8.52 -10.93
C LYS A 157 2.84 7.85 -10.20
N LEU A 158 2.51 7.11 -9.15
CA LEU A 158 3.44 6.25 -8.41
C LEU A 158 3.37 4.79 -8.86
N LEU A 159 2.34 4.42 -9.65
CA LEU A 159 2.23 3.09 -10.23
C LEU A 159 2.55 3.15 -11.73
N ASN A 160 3.40 2.26 -12.18
CA ASN A 160 3.68 2.09 -13.60
C ASN A 160 2.56 1.29 -14.30
N ALA A 161 2.65 1.13 -15.64
CA ALA A 161 1.66 0.39 -16.42
C ALA A 161 1.49 -1.08 -15.99
N LYS A 162 2.42 -1.63 -15.21
CA LYS A 162 2.38 -2.99 -14.67
C LYS A 162 1.82 -3.05 -13.24
N GLY A 163 1.36 -1.92 -12.68
CA GLY A 163 0.89 -1.84 -11.30
C GLY A 163 2.02 -1.92 -10.24
N GLN A 164 3.27 -1.66 -10.64
CA GLN A 164 4.41 -1.65 -9.73
C GLN A 164 4.66 -0.21 -9.26
N TRP A 165 4.97 -0.05 -7.97
CA TRP A 165 5.31 1.23 -7.39
C TRP A 165 6.66 1.70 -7.92
N GLU A 166 6.70 2.90 -8.45
CA GLU A 166 7.88 3.49 -9.10
C GLU A 166 7.95 4.98 -8.82
N CYS A 167 9.13 5.46 -8.46
CA CYS A 167 9.40 6.89 -8.32
C CYS A 167 10.73 7.25 -8.97
N ASP A 168 10.92 8.54 -9.22
CA ASP A 168 12.17 9.07 -9.74
C ASP A 168 13.30 8.92 -8.70
N ARG A 169 14.53 8.67 -9.15
CA ARG A 169 15.73 8.63 -8.33
C ARG A 169 15.90 9.90 -7.47
N MET A 170 15.49 11.06 -7.99
CA MET A 170 15.54 12.33 -7.27
C MET A 170 14.75 12.31 -5.95
N ALA A 171 13.74 11.46 -5.84
CA ALA A 171 12.97 11.32 -4.60
C ALA A 171 13.80 10.75 -3.42
N TRP A 172 14.93 10.12 -3.71
CA TRP A 172 15.87 9.53 -2.74
C TRP A 172 17.04 10.43 -2.40
N GLY A 173 17.10 11.66 -2.91
CA GLY A 173 18.22 12.57 -2.74
C GLY A 173 18.63 12.79 -1.28
N ALA A 174 17.67 12.81 -0.34
CA ALA A 174 17.98 12.91 1.09
C ALA A 174 18.78 11.70 1.60
N LEU A 175 18.49 10.47 1.09
CA LEU A 175 19.21 9.26 1.47
C LEU A 175 20.63 9.21 0.87
N GLU A 176 20.90 9.96 -0.20
CA GLU A 176 22.24 10.07 -0.78
C GLU A 176 23.18 10.89 0.10
N VAL A 177 22.64 11.91 0.79
CA VAL A 177 23.41 12.90 1.57
C VAL A 177 23.57 12.51 3.03
N VAL A 178 22.62 11.76 3.59
CA VAL A 178 22.64 11.37 5.01
C VAL A 178 23.81 10.45 5.32
N TRP A 179 24.48 10.72 6.44
CA TRP A 179 25.55 9.90 6.99
C TRP A 179 25.40 9.73 8.51
N PRO A 180 25.48 8.50 9.07
CA PRO A 180 25.60 7.22 8.36
C PRO A 180 24.36 6.86 7.54
N LYS A 181 24.53 6.10 6.49
CA LYS A 181 23.40 5.60 5.69
C LYS A 181 22.62 4.56 6.47
N PRO A 182 21.28 4.59 6.40
CA PRO A 182 20.48 3.56 7.05
C PRO A 182 20.67 2.20 6.37
N ASP A 183 20.67 1.13 7.14
CA ASP A 183 20.76 -0.25 6.64
C ASP A 183 19.44 -0.72 6.01
N LEU A 184 18.32 -0.21 6.54
CA LEU A 184 16.97 -0.62 6.16
C LEU A 184 16.09 0.60 5.90
N LEU A 185 15.42 0.58 4.76
CA LEU A 185 14.34 1.50 4.42
C LEU A 185 13.01 0.77 4.41
N ILE A 186 12.05 1.23 5.20
CA ILE A 186 10.68 0.75 5.20
C ILE A 186 9.85 1.65 4.31
N LEU A 187 9.33 1.10 3.22
CA LEU A 187 8.54 1.83 2.24
C LEU A 187 7.05 1.55 2.43
N GLY A 188 6.30 2.58 2.80
CA GLY A 188 4.84 2.57 2.85
C GLY A 188 4.23 3.08 1.56
N THR A 189 3.57 2.20 0.81
CA THR A 189 3.07 2.47 -0.55
C THR A 189 1.68 3.11 -0.61
N GLY A 190 1.13 3.50 0.53
CA GLY A 190 -0.21 4.09 0.63
C GLY A 190 -1.23 3.17 1.31
N PRO A 191 -2.51 3.25 0.93
CA PRO A 191 -3.58 2.47 1.57
C PRO A 191 -3.48 0.96 1.33
N GLY A 192 -2.75 0.53 0.32
CA GLY A 192 -2.50 -0.87 0.00
C GLY A 192 -1.06 -1.11 -0.40
N ILE A 193 -0.63 -2.37 -0.29
CA ILE A 193 0.71 -2.77 -0.70
C ILE A 193 0.80 -2.82 -2.22
N ALA A 194 1.85 -2.23 -2.79
CA ALA A 194 2.18 -2.33 -4.21
C ALA A 194 3.60 -2.89 -4.38
N PRO A 195 3.82 -3.81 -5.33
CA PRO A 195 5.15 -4.35 -5.58
C PRO A 195 6.08 -3.25 -6.10
N LEU A 196 7.32 -3.24 -5.62
CA LEU A 196 8.33 -2.25 -6.02
C LEU A 196 8.85 -2.55 -7.42
N SER A 197 8.98 -1.50 -8.26
CA SER A 197 9.57 -1.64 -9.60
C SER A 197 11.04 -2.05 -9.53
N PRO A 198 11.55 -2.80 -10.53
CA PRO A 198 12.96 -3.17 -10.58
C PRO A 198 13.90 -1.95 -10.72
N ALA A 199 13.43 -0.85 -11.30
CA ALA A 199 14.19 0.39 -11.42
C ALA A 199 14.43 1.02 -10.04
N THR A 200 13.36 1.30 -9.30
CA THR A 200 13.45 1.87 -7.95
C THR A 200 14.22 0.95 -6.99
N ARG A 201 14.06 -0.37 -7.13
CA ARG A 201 14.84 -1.33 -6.32
C ARG A 201 16.33 -1.22 -6.60
N ARG A 202 16.74 -1.06 -7.85
CA ARG A 202 18.16 -0.86 -8.22
C ARG A 202 18.71 0.42 -7.63
N ASP A 203 17.98 1.53 -7.76
CA ASP A 203 18.42 2.82 -7.22
C ASP A 203 18.72 2.73 -5.72
N LEU A 204 17.84 2.08 -4.95
CA LEU A 204 18.04 1.89 -3.51
C LEU A 204 19.15 0.90 -3.19
N THR A 205 19.31 -0.15 -4.00
CA THR A 205 20.42 -1.10 -3.85
C THR A 205 21.78 -0.44 -4.15
N GLU A 206 21.85 0.46 -5.13
CA GLU A 206 23.05 1.26 -5.43
C GLU A 206 23.44 2.16 -4.26
N LEU A 207 22.47 2.64 -3.47
CA LEU A 207 22.74 3.37 -2.23
C LEU A 207 23.22 2.48 -1.09
N GLY A 208 23.15 1.15 -1.25
CA GLY A 208 23.50 0.17 -0.23
C GLY A 208 22.41 -0.09 0.79
N ILE A 209 21.17 0.33 0.53
CA ILE A 209 20.04 0.28 1.46
C ILE A 209 19.14 -0.91 1.12
N ARG A 210 18.80 -1.75 2.11
CA ARG A 210 17.77 -2.77 1.97
C ARG A 210 16.39 -2.14 2.06
N VAL A 211 15.43 -2.67 1.29
CA VAL A 211 14.07 -2.14 1.25
C VAL A 211 13.05 -3.20 1.64
N GLU A 212 12.20 -2.87 2.57
CA GLU A 212 10.96 -3.58 2.88
C GLU A 212 9.77 -2.76 2.39
N VAL A 213 8.81 -3.42 1.73
CA VAL A 213 7.64 -2.77 1.14
C VAL A 213 6.38 -3.25 1.85
N GLN A 214 5.60 -2.31 2.33
CA GLN A 214 4.34 -2.56 3.03
C GLN A 214 3.30 -1.50 2.69
N ASP A 215 2.08 -1.66 3.17
CA ASP A 215 1.13 -0.56 3.25
C ASP A 215 1.58 0.46 4.32
N THR A 216 1.13 1.69 4.20
CA THR A 216 1.63 2.79 5.04
C THR A 216 1.39 2.58 6.54
N ARG A 217 0.27 1.97 6.94
CA ARG A 217 -0.01 1.74 8.38
C ARG A 217 0.95 0.73 9.00
N ASN A 218 1.14 -0.39 8.30
CA ASN A 218 2.07 -1.42 8.76
C ASN A 218 3.51 -0.94 8.69
N ALA A 219 3.88 -0.19 7.64
CA ALA A 219 5.20 0.42 7.51
C ALA A 219 5.50 1.38 8.67
N ALA A 220 4.55 2.22 9.08
CA ALA A 220 4.70 3.12 10.21
C ALA A 220 4.88 2.37 11.54
N ALA A 221 4.07 1.32 11.77
CA ALA A 221 4.17 0.49 12.97
C ALA A 221 5.52 -0.24 13.04
N GLN A 222 5.96 -0.82 11.91
CA GLN A 222 7.24 -1.51 11.83
C GLN A 222 8.41 -0.54 12.01
N TYR A 223 8.34 0.66 11.43
CA TYR A 223 9.35 1.70 11.66
C TYR A 223 9.46 2.06 13.14
N ASN A 224 8.34 2.31 13.81
CA ASN A 224 8.34 2.65 15.24
C ASN A 224 9.01 1.55 16.07
N MET A 225 8.69 0.30 15.82
CA MET A 225 9.27 -0.85 16.51
C MET A 225 10.77 -0.95 16.24
N LEU A 226 11.18 -0.98 14.98
CA LEU A 226 12.60 -1.16 14.61
C LEU A 226 13.46 0.05 14.96
N ALA A 227 12.93 1.27 14.91
CA ALA A 227 13.63 2.47 15.34
C ALA A 227 13.89 2.48 16.86
N THR A 228 12.99 1.87 17.65
CA THR A 228 13.18 1.69 19.09
C THR A 228 14.22 0.60 19.38
N GLU A 229 14.20 -0.52 18.63
CA GLU A 229 15.09 -1.66 18.84
C GLU A 229 16.51 -1.42 18.34
N ARG A 230 16.65 -0.86 17.14
CA ARG A 230 17.94 -0.73 16.41
C ARG A 230 18.52 0.67 16.47
N GLY A 231 17.68 1.66 16.76
CA GLY A 231 18.05 3.08 16.73
C GLY A 231 17.74 3.77 15.39
N LEU A 232 17.58 5.09 15.49
CA LEU A 232 17.17 5.98 14.40
C LEU A 232 18.17 6.09 13.23
N GLN A 233 19.43 5.72 13.47
CA GLN A 233 20.49 5.80 12.45
C GLN A 233 20.45 4.62 11.48
N GLN A 234 19.96 3.46 11.92
CA GLN A 234 19.98 2.24 11.12
C GLN A 234 18.71 2.01 10.31
N VAL A 235 17.61 2.64 10.71
CA VAL A 235 16.30 2.44 10.12
C VAL A 235 15.74 3.76 9.59
N ALA A 236 15.32 3.75 8.34
CA ALA A 236 14.60 4.86 7.71
C ALA A 236 13.19 4.42 7.30
N ALA A 237 12.28 5.37 7.16
CA ALA A 237 10.96 5.12 6.59
C ALA A 237 10.63 6.15 5.52
N ALA A 238 10.03 5.69 4.43
CA ALA A 238 9.47 6.53 3.38
C ALA A 238 7.98 6.17 3.23
N LEU A 239 7.11 7.08 3.64
CA LEU A 239 5.69 6.82 3.82
C LEU A 239 4.84 7.69 2.88
N VAL A 240 3.98 7.06 2.07
CA VAL A 240 2.97 7.75 1.25
C VAL A 240 1.68 7.89 2.08
N PRO A 241 0.97 9.03 2.06
CA PRO A 241 -0.27 9.23 2.80
C PRO A 241 -1.35 8.22 2.45
N LEU A 242 -2.23 7.90 3.43
CA LEU A 242 -3.32 6.93 3.23
C LEU A 242 -4.36 7.36 2.19
N GLY A 243 -4.59 8.66 2.04
CA GLY A 243 -5.53 9.21 1.07
C GLY A 243 -4.95 9.40 -0.32
N TRP A 244 -3.69 9.02 -0.54
CA TRP A 244 -3.09 9.08 -1.87
C TRP A 244 -3.88 8.22 -2.86
N LYS A 245 -4.33 8.84 -3.94
CA LYS A 245 -4.99 8.18 -5.07
C LYS A 245 -4.26 8.56 -6.34
N GLU A 246 -4.00 7.57 -7.19
CA GLU A 246 -3.41 7.83 -8.49
C GLU A 246 -4.33 8.64 -9.36
N GLY A 247 -3.80 9.75 -9.92
CA GLY A 247 -4.52 10.57 -10.89
C GLY A 247 -5.63 11.44 -10.33
N SER A 248 -5.65 11.70 -9.01
CA SER A 248 -6.57 12.66 -8.38
C SER A 248 -6.03 14.08 -8.44
#